data_09e4cd937c98aa83d910748a60374e98
#
_entry.id   09e4cd937c98aa83d910748a60374e98
#
_cell.length_a   1.000
_cell.length_b   1.000
_cell.length_c   1.000
_cell.angle_alpha   90.00
_cell.angle_beta   90.00
_cell.angle_gamma   90.00
#
_symmetry.space_group_name_H-M   'P 1'
#
loop_
_entity.id
_entity.type
_entity.pdbx_description
1 polymer ?
#
loop_
_entity_poly.entity_id
_entity_poly.type
_entity_poly.pdbx_seq_one_letter_code
_entity_poly.pdbx_strand_id
1 'polypeptide(L)'
;ADVLTNFADENHIVREVIGSDNQQIPQILGQHVNPGHTLEDVWFLLNSAEYLQKPQWIQQARSIVRKTLEIGWDSEYGGLLHFCGIHGGKPEGEEGGVEEEPMLIQMKHGWADKLWWVHSEALYTTLRCYLETGDDYFWQWHQKIFEYTFQHFPNPDREVREWVQILKQDGSP
;
A
#
# COMPACT_ATOMS: atom_id res chain seq x y z
N ALA A 1 4.09 16.67 4.51
CA ALA A 1 3.93 17.68 3.47
C ALA A 1 4.62 17.25 2.18
N ASP A 2 5.85 16.76 2.27
CA ASP A 2 6.65 16.38 1.10
C ASP A 2 5.97 15.27 0.26
N VAL A 3 5.49 14.24 0.90
CA VAL A 3 4.71 13.18 0.24
C VAL A 3 3.55 13.74 -0.58
N LEU A 4 2.74 14.63 0.01
CA LEU A 4 1.58 15.22 -0.68
C LEU A 4 1.96 16.18 -1.82
N THR A 5 3.16 16.74 -1.78
CA THR A 5 3.60 17.75 -2.76
C THR A 5 4.36 17.14 -3.92
N ASN A 6 5.20 16.13 -3.65
CA ASN A 6 6.16 15.62 -4.61
C ASN A 6 5.87 14.18 -5.04
N PHE A 7 5.39 13.31 -4.14
CA PHE A 7 5.18 11.89 -4.42
C PHE A 7 3.74 11.56 -4.81
N ALA A 8 2.75 12.27 -4.26
CA ALA A 8 1.34 12.08 -4.63
C ALA A 8 1.01 12.87 -5.90
N ASP A 9 0.31 12.21 -6.83
CA ASP A 9 -0.19 12.87 -8.04
C ASP A 9 -1.66 13.32 -7.89
N GLU A 10 -2.20 13.94 -8.93
CA GLU A 10 -3.59 14.42 -8.99
C GLU A 10 -4.63 13.30 -8.90
N ASN A 11 -4.24 12.05 -9.17
CA ASN A 11 -5.07 10.86 -9.06
C ASN A 11 -4.97 10.19 -7.68
N HIS A 12 -4.31 10.85 -6.73
CA HIS A 12 -4.05 10.33 -5.37
C HIS A 12 -3.19 9.06 -5.33
N ILE A 13 -2.32 8.87 -6.32
CA ILE A 13 -1.35 7.79 -6.36
C ILE A 13 -0.05 8.31 -5.73
N VAL A 14 0.43 7.63 -4.70
CA VAL A 14 1.72 7.91 -4.09
C VAL A 14 2.76 6.98 -4.73
N ARG A 15 3.73 7.57 -5.40
CA ARG A 15 4.80 6.84 -6.06
C ARG A 15 5.90 6.51 -5.06
N GLU A 16 6.46 5.31 -5.19
CA GLU A 16 7.57 4.87 -4.34
C GLU A 16 8.88 5.61 -4.69
N VAL A 17 9.06 5.94 -5.97
CA VAL A 17 10.27 6.58 -6.49
C VAL A 17 9.91 7.73 -7.42
N ILE A 18 10.59 8.86 -7.22
CA ILE A 18 10.57 10.04 -8.10
C ILE A 18 11.99 10.48 -8.45
N GLY A 19 12.15 11.31 -9.46
CA GLY A 19 13.45 11.89 -9.84
C GLY A 19 14.01 12.85 -8.77
N SER A 20 15.31 13.08 -8.82
CA SER A 20 15.98 14.02 -7.92
C SER A 20 15.53 15.48 -8.13
N ASP A 21 14.84 15.76 -9.22
CA ASP A 21 14.18 17.02 -9.57
C ASP A 21 12.70 17.06 -9.14
N ASN A 22 12.25 16.07 -8.36
CA ASN A 22 10.86 15.86 -7.94
C ASN A 22 9.89 15.57 -9.10
N GLN A 23 10.40 15.16 -10.27
CA GLN A 23 9.54 14.79 -11.40
C GLN A 23 9.24 13.28 -11.38
N GLN A 24 8.09 12.92 -11.94
CA GLN A 24 7.73 11.52 -12.11
C GLN A 24 8.67 10.84 -13.11
N ILE A 25 9.11 9.64 -12.77
CA ILE A 25 9.98 8.81 -13.61
C ILE A 25 9.11 7.92 -14.50
N PRO A 26 9.29 7.95 -15.85
CA PRO A 26 8.49 7.12 -16.75
C PRO A 26 8.88 5.64 -16.75
N GLN A 27 10.07 5.30 -16.26
CA GLN A 27 10.54 3.92 -16.14
C GLN A 27 9.77 3.17 -15.04
N ILE A 28 9.87 1.86 -15.05
CA ILE A 28 9.13 0.95 -14.15
C ILE A 28 9.26 1.34 -12.66
N LEU A 29 10.43 1.82 -12.22
CA LEU A 29 10.64 2.27 -10.85
C LEU A 29 9.75 3.45 -10.45
N GLY A 30 9.37 4.32 -11.38
CA GLY A 30 8.43 5.41 -11.13
C GLY A 30 6.97 5.05 -11.44
N GLN A 31 6.70 3.83 -11.93
CA GLN A 31 5.37 3.37 -12.33
C GLN A 31 4.80 2.31 -11.39
N HIS A 32 5.36 2.19 -10.18
CA HIS A 32 4.87 1.27 -9.17
C HIS A 32 4.51 1.99 -7.86
N VAL A 33 3.71 1.31 -7.08
CA VAL A 33 3.25 1.71 -5.75
C VAL A 33 3.53 0.55 -4.80
N ASN A 34 3.97 0.87 -3.58
CA ASN A 34 3.96 -0.04 -2.45
C ASN A 34 2.73 0.29 -1.58
N PRO A 35 1.66 -0.52 -1.63
CA PRO A 35 0.44 -0.24 -0.86
C PRO A 35 0.70 -0.13 0.64
N GLY A 36 1.63 -0.93 1.18
CA GLY A 36 2.00 -0.90 2.60
C GLY A 36 2.60 0.43 3.01
N HIS A 37 3.64 0.88 2.31
CA HIS A 37 4.27 2.18 2.58
C HIS A 37 3.27 3.33 2.42
N THR A 38 2.45 3.30 1.38
CA THR A 38 1.43 4.34 1.18
C THR A 38 0.43 4.41 2.34
N LEU A 39 -0.04 3.26 2.84
CA LEU A 39 -0.99 3.21 3.96
C LEU A 39 -0.34 3.62 5.28
N GLU A 40 0.93 3.27 5.48
CA GLU A 40 1.75 3.73 6.60
C GLU A 40 1.94 5.26 6.55
N ASP A 41 2.39 5.80 5.43
CA ASP A 41 2.54 7.24 5.23
C ASP A 41 1.23 8.00 5.51
N VAL A 42 0.09 7.44 5.13
CA VAL A 42 -1.21 8.09 5.34
C VAL A 42 -1.50 8.30 6.82
N TRP A 43 -1.30 7.33 7.69
CA TRP A 43 -1.59 7.56 9.10
C TRP A 43 -0.57 8.48 9.78
N PHE A 44 0.69 8.51 9.30
CA PHE A 44 1.65 9.58 9.68
C PHE A 44 1.14 10.95 9.23
N LEU A 45 0.61 11.06 8.01
CA LEU A 45 0.02 12.31 7.50
C LEU A 45 -1.20 12.75 8.31
N LEU A 46 -2.08 11.82 8.67
CA LEU A 46 -3.24 12.12 9.53
C LEU A 46 -2.81 12.67 10.89
N ASN A 47 -1.84 12.03 11.56
CA ASN A 47 -1.27 12.53 12.82
C ASN A 47 -0.67 13.93 12.66
N SER A 48 0.12 14.12 11.60
CA SER A 48 0.76 15.40 11.33
C SER A 48 -0.25 16.50 11.00
N ALA A 49 -1.30 16.16 10.25
CA ALA A 49 -2.37 17.08 9.87
C ALA A 49 -3.18 17.55 11.07
N GLU A 50 -3.48 16.66 12.00
CA GLU A 50 -4.14 17.00 13.27
C GLU A 50 -3.27 17.92 14.10
N TYR A 51 -2.01 17.54 14.34
CA TYR A 51 -1.09 18.33 15.13
C TYR A 51 -0.84 19.73 14.56
N LEU A 52 -0.70 19.83 13.23
CA LEU A 52 -0.42 21.09 12.52
C LEU A 52 -1.69 21.85 12.11
N GLN A 53 -2.89 21.33 12.45
CA GLN A 53 -4.18 21.91 12.09
C GLN A 53 -4.34 22.14 10.57
N LYS A 54 -4.04 21.10 9.77
CA LYS A 54 -4.10 21.10 8.30
C LYS A 54 -5.24 20.23 7.76
N PRO A 55 -6.50 20.63 7.87
CA PRO A 55 -7.66 19.80 7.49
C PRO A 55 -7.63 19.37 6.00
N GLN A 56 -7.02 20.16 5.13
CA GLN A 56 -6.87 19.82 3.71
C GLN A 56 -6.00 18.56 3.51
N TRP A 57 -5.00 18.33 4.38
CA TRP A 57 -4.17 17.13 4.30
C TRP A 57 -4.95 15.87 4.71
N ILE A 58 -5.86 15.99 5.65
CA ILE A 58 -6.73 14.88 6.09
C ILE A 58 -7.59 14.40 4.91
N GLN A 59 -8.16 15.31 4.15
CA GLN A 59 -8.97 14.96 2.98
C GLN A 59 -8.13 14.28 1.89
N GLN A 60 -6.95 14.82 1.58
CA GLN A 60 -6.02 14.22 0.63
C GLN A 60 -5.57 12.83 1.07
N ALA A 61 -5.18 12.67 2.33
CA ALA A 61 -4.78 11.39 2.92
C ALA A 61 -5.88 10.32 2.76
N ARG A 62 -7.13 10.66 3.05
CA ARG A 62 -8.28 9.74 2.86
C ARG A 62 -8.52 9.36 1.39
N SER A 63 -8.31 10.29 0.47
CA SER A 63 -8.40 10.00 -0.97
C SER A 63 -7.29 9.06 -1.42
N ILE A 64 -6.08 9.21 -0.88
CA ILE A 64 -4.95 8.30 -1.10
C ILE A 64 -5.29 6.89 -0.60
N VAL A 65 -5.86 6.74 0.60
CA VAL A 65 -6.31 5.42 1.10
C VAL A 65 -7.26 4.74 0.12
N ARG A 66 -8.28 5.47 -0.35
CA ARG A 66 -9.26 4.92 -1.30
C ARG A 66 -8.57 4.41 -2.55
N LYS A 67 -7.70 5.24 -3.14
CA LYS A 67 -6.97 4.88 -4.37
C LYS A 67 -6.03 3.70 -4.14
N THR A 68 -5.30 3.69 -3.04
CA THR A 68 -4.38 2.61 -2.71
C THR A 68 -5.09 1.27 -2.52
N LEU A 69 -6.24 1.26 -1.84
CA LEU A 69 -7.04 0.05 -1.67
C LEU A 69 -7.63 -0.45 -3.00
N GLU A 70 -8.02 0.47 -3.90
CA GLU A 70 -8.52 0.13 -5.22
C GLU A 70 -7.47 -0.57 -6.09
N ILE A 71 -6.26 0.00 -6.19
CA ILE A 71 -5.20 -0.53 -7.07
C ILE A 71 -4.35 -1.62 -6.43
N GLY A 72 -4.23 -1.63 -5.09
CA GLY A 72 -3.38 -2.55 -4.34
C GLY A 72 -4.04 -3.86 -3.94
N TRP A 73 -5.38 -3.98 -4.06
CA TRP A 73 -6.07 -5.21 -3.71
C TRP A 73 -6.04 -6.23 -4.85
N ASP A 74 -5.60 -7.44 -4.53
CA ASP A 74 -5.67 -8.56 -5.48
C ASP A 74 -7.13 -9.03 -5.63
N SER A 75 -7.71 -8.83 -6.82
CA SER A 75 -9.10 -9.19 -7.09
C SER A 75 -9.32 -10.69 -7.32
N GLU A 76 -8.26 -11.45 -7.61
CA GLU A 76 -8.31 -12.88 -7.89
C GLU A 76 -8.17 -13.71 -6.60
N TYR A 77 -7.14 -13.42 -5.82
CA TYR A 77 -6.80 -14.21 -4.63
C TYR A 77 -7.08 -13.49 -3.30
N GLY A 78 -7.43 -12.21 -3.35
CA GLY A 78 -7.56 -11.38 -2.15
C GLY A 78 -6.22 -10.93 -1.58
N GLY A 79 -6.30 -10.10 -0.52
CA GLY A 79 -5.12 -9.52 0.11
C GLY A 79 -4.51 -8.36 -0.66
N LEU A 80 -3.68 -7.59 0.02
CA LEU A 80 -2.94 -6.47 -0.56
C LEU A 80 -1.64 -6.97 -1.18
N LEU A 81 -1.37 -6.54 -2.40
CA LEU A 81 -0.13 -6.80 -3.12
C LEU A 81 1.05 -6.12 -2.42
N HIS A 82 2.23 -6.72 -2.50
CA HIS A 82 3.47 -6.08 -2.05
C HIS A 82 3.78 -4.84 -2.89
N PHE A 83 3.74 -4.99 -4.22
CA PHE A 83 3.82 -3.88 -5.16
C PHE A 83 2.70 -3.99 -6.19
N CYS A 84 2.20 -2.86 -6.65
CA CYS A 84 1.28 -2.82 -7.77
C CYS A 84 1.67 -1.71 -8.76
N GLY A 85 1.24 -1.84 -9.99
CA GLY A 85 1.33 -0.75 -10.96
C GLY A 85 0.43 0.42 -10.57
N ILE A 86 0.72 1.60 -11.07
CA ILE A 86 -0.11 2.81 -10.82
C ILE A 86 -1.57 2.68 -11.30
N HIS A 87 -1.85 1.68 -12.13
CA HIS A 87 -3.19 1.33 -12.59
C HIS A 87 -3.73 0.03 -11.96
N GLY A 88 -3.02 -0.50 -10.96
CA GLY A 88 -3.27 -1.82 -10.37
C GLY A 88 -2.56 -2.96 -11.12
N GLY A 89 -2.61 -4.16 -10.54
CA GLY A 89 -1.97 -5.35 -11.11
C GLY A 89 -0.45 -5.29 -11.06
N LYS A 90 0.21 -6.06 -11.95
CA LYS A 90 1.66 -6.13 -12.03
C LYS A 90 2.25 -4.78 -12.44
N PRO A 91 3.32 -4.29 -11.78
CA PRO A 91 4.06 -3.13 -12.27
C PRO A 91 4.65 -3.37 -13.66
N GLU A 92 4.50 -2.41 -14.55
CA GLU A 92 4.96 -2.47 -15.94
C GLU A 92 5.73 -1.20 -16.31
N GLY A 93 6.67 -1.32 -17.23
CA GLY A 93 7.47 -0.22 -17.77
C GLY A 93 8.85 -0.66 -18.21
N GLU A 94 9.60 0.25 -18.83
CA GLU A 94 10.98 0.01 -19.20
C GLU A 94 11.89 0.05 -17.96
N GLU A 95 12.88 -0.82 -17.92
CA GLU A 95 13.82 -0.92 -16.79
C GLU A 95 14.81 0.26 -16.75
N GLY A 96 15.14 0.81 -17.90
CA GLY A 96 15.88 2.07 -18.02
C GLY A 96 17.35 2.01 -17.57
N GLY A 97 17.98 0.84 -17.64
CA GLY A 97 19.40 0.66 -17.25
C GLY A 97 19.62 0.41 -15.75
N VAL A 98 18.58 0.04 -15.02
CA VAL A 98 18.61 -0.27 -13.58
C VAL A 98 18.21 -1.73 -13.30
N GLU A 99 18.51 -2.63 -14.23
CA GLU A 99 18.11 -4.04 -14.20
C GLU A 99 18.63 -4.80 -12.98
N GLU A 100 19.77 -4.36 -12.44
CA GLU A 100 20.41 -4.96 -11.24
C GLU A 100 20.00 -4.26 -9.93
N GLU A 101 19.12 -3.27 -10.00
CA GLU A 101 18.66 -2.56 -8.80
C GLU A 101 17.86 -3.52 -7.89
N PRO A 102 18.22 -3.67 -6.60
CA PRO A 102 17.57 -4.63 -5.71
C PRO A 102 16.06 -4.46 -5.61
N MET A 103 15.56 -3.23 -5.61
CA MET A 103 14.13 -2.94 -5.58
C MET A 103 13.44 -3.44 -6.86
N LEU A 104 14.05 -3.24 -8.02
CA LEU A 104 13.51 -3.74 -9.29
C LEU A 104 13.45 -5.26 -9.31
N ILE A 105 14.52 -5.93 -8.85
CA ILE A 105 14.57 -7.39 -8.74
C ILE A 105 13.45 -7.88 -7.82
N GLN A 106 13.31 -7.30 -6.64
CA GLN A 106 12.26 -7.65 -5.68
C GLN A 106 10.85 -7.43 -6.27
N MET A 107 10.63 -6.31 -6.95
CA MET A 107 9.37 -6.00 -7.60
C MET A 107 9.05 -7.00 -8.72
N LYS A 108 10.03 -7.38 -9.55
CA LYS A 108 9.82 -8.34 -10.64
C LYS A 108 9.41 -9.74 -10.16
N HIS A 109 9.94 -10.18 -9.02
CA HIS A 109 9.76 -11.54 -8.50
C HIS A 109 8.72 -11.65 -7.38
N GLY A 110 8.52 -10.60 -6.60
CA GLY A 110 7.68 -10.59 -5.41
C GLY A 110 6.58 -9.54 -5.41
N TRP A 111 6.18 -8.98 -6.57
CA TRP A 111 5.14 -7.95 -6.63
C TRP A 111 3.80 -8.43 -6.09
N ALA A 112 3.47 -9.69 -6.32
CA ALA A 112 2.19 -10.28 -5.92
C ALA A 112 2.23 -10.94 -4.54
N ASP A 113 3.39 -10.99 -3.88
CA ASP A 113 3.51 -11.51 -2.53
C ASP A 113 2.60 -10.75 -1.57
N LYS A 114 2.14 -11.43 -0.52
CA LYS A 114 1.33 -10.82 0.53
C LYS A 114 2.18 -10.74 1.79
N LEU A 115 2.43 -9.53 2.27
CA LEU A 115 3.26 -9.31 3.45
C LEU A 115 2.37 -8.98 4.65
N TRP A 116 2.68 -9.59 5.80
CA TRP A 116 1.92 -9.41 7.03
C TRP A 116 1.85 -7.94 7.47
N TRP A 117 2.96 -7.22 7.36
CA TRP A 117 3.03 -5.83 7.81
C TRP A 117 2.19 -4.89 6.93
N VAL A 118 2.13 -5.13 5.61
CA VAL A 118 1.25 -4.38 4.68
C VAL A 118 -0.21 -4.47 5.14
N HIS A 119 -0.64 -5.67 5.56
CA HIS A 119 -1.99 -5.88 6.04
C HIS A 119 -2.23 -5.24 7.42
N SER A 120 -1.21 -5.23 8.29
CA SER A 120 -1.28 -4.55 9.59
C SER A 120 -1.45 -3.04 9.43
N GLU A 121 -0.68 -2.42 8.53
CA GLU A 121 -0.81 -0.99 8.19
C GLU A 121 -2.20 -0.68 7.62
N ALA A 122 -2.69 -1.54 6.74
CA ALA A 122 -4.02 -1.39 6.15
C ALA A 122 -5.14 -1.51 7.19
N LEU A 123 -5.04 -2.45 8.13
CA LEU A 123 -6.00 -2.61 9.23
C LEU A 123 -6.05 -1.36 10.10
N TYR A 124 -4.89 -0.85 10.49
CA TYR A 124 -4.83 0.35 11.32
C TYR A 124 -5.40 1.56 10.58
N THR A 125 -4.94 1.80 9.35
CA THR A 125 -5.32 2.99 8.57
C THR A 125 -6.80 3.01 8.21
N THR A 126 -7.37 1.86 7.81
CA THR A 126 -8.81 1.78 7.49
C THR A 126 -9.69 1.95 8.72
N LEU A 127 -9.34 1.32 9.85
CA LEU A 127 -10.07 1.51 11.11
C LEU A 127 -10.02 2.96 11.57
N ARG A 128 -8.84 3.58 11.51
CA ARG A 128 -8.68 4.99 11.86
C ARG A 128 -9.55 5.91 11.01
N CYS A 129 -9.52 5.74 9.69
CA CYS A 129 -10.35 6.51 8.76
C CYS A 129 -11.85 6.33 9.07
N TYR A 130 -12.29 5.10 9.39
CA TYR A 130 -13.66 4.84 9.79
C TYR A 130 -14.04 5.56 11.10
N LEU A 131 -13.23 5.43 12.14
CA LEU A 131 -13.50 6.06 13.45
C LEU A 131 -13.56 7.58 13.38
N GLU A 132 -12.82 8.21 12.49
CA GLU A 132 -12.80 9.65 12.30
C GLU A 132 -13.95 10.17 11.42
N THR A 133 -14.51 9.33 10.54
CA THR A 133 -15.49 9.78 9.53
C THR A 133 -16.87 9.18 9.67
N GLY A 134 -16.97 7.97 10.24
CA GLY A 134 -18.18 7.15 10.17
C GLY A 134 -18.49 6.65 8.75
N ASP A 135 -17.53 6.74 7.80
CA ASP A 135 -17.73 6.35 6.41
C ASP A 135 -17.64 4.84 6.25
N ASP A 136 -18.76 4.21 5.95
CA ASP A 136 -18.89 2.75 5.79
C ASP A 136 -17.95 2.15 4.75
N TYR A 137 -17.47 2.93 3.79
CA TYR A 137 -16.45 2.48 2.84
C TYR A 137 -15.20 1.95 3.56
N PHE A 138 -14.68 2.69 4.54
CA PHE A 138 -13.49 2.29 5.29
C PHE A 138 -13.76 1.10 6.20
N TRP A 139 -14.98 1.00 6.75
CA TRP A 139 -15.38 -0.15 7.56
C TRP A 139 -15.47 -1.43 6.73
N GLN A 140 -16.08 -1.37 5.56
CA GLN A 140 -16.16 -2.52 4.65
C GLN A 140 -14.77 -3.00 4.22
N TRP A 141 -13.86 -2.07 3.91
CA TRP A 141 -12.47 -2.42 3.62
C TRP A 141 -11.75 -2.99 4.84
N HIS A 142 -11.94 -2.40 6.01
CA HIS A 142 -11.36 -2.94 7.25
C HIS A 142 -11.79 -4.39 7.49
N GLN A 143 -13.08 -4.69 7.38
CA GLN A 143 -13.59 -6.06 7.52
C GLN A 143 -12.98 -7.01 6.50
N LYS A 144 -12.94 -6.61 5.23
CA LYS A 144 -12.37 -7.41 4.14
C LYS A 144 -10.89 -7.73 4.37
N ILE A 145 -10.11 -6.75 4.80
CA ILE A 145 -8.69 -6.92 5.12
C ILE A 145 -8.53 -7.79 6.37
N PHE A 146 -9.37 -7.59 7.39
CA PHE A 146 -9.36 -8.36 8.62
C PHE A 146 -9.61 -9.85 8.35
N GLU A 147 -10.65 -10.18 7.59
CA GLU A 147 -10.97 -11.55 7.21
C GLU A 147 -9.79 -12.20 6.49
N TYR A 148 -9.23 -11.55 5.47
CA TYR A 148 -8.06 -12.07 4.75
C TYR A 148 -6.87 -12.29 5.69
N THR A 149 -6.54 -11.28 6.49
CA THR A 149 -5.36 -11.28 7.35
C THR A 149 -5.40 -12.43 8.36
N PHE A 150 -6.50 -12.56 9.08
CA PHE A 150 -6.63 -13.58 10.13
C PHE A 150 -6.95 -14.99 9.61
N GLN A 151 -7.30 -15.11 8.34
CA GLN A 151 -7.43 -16.40 7.67
C GLN A 151 -6.07 -16.94 7.18
N HIS A 152 -5.18 -16.08 6.67
CA HIS A 152 -4.00 -16.52 5.91
C HIS A 152 -2.67 -16.40 6.66
N PHE A 153 -2.46 -15.36 7.48
CA PHE A 153 -1.18 -15.12 8.14
C PHE A 153 -0.92 -15.92 9.42
N PRO A 154 -1.92 -16.36 10.22
CA PRO A 154 -1.62 -17.16 11.39
C PRO A 154 -0.85 -18.42 11.01
N ASN A 155 0.26 -18.70 11.73
CA ASN A 155 1.08 -19.87 11.43
C ASN A 155 0.27 -21.16 11.64
N PRO A 156 0.24 -22.08 10.65
CA PRO A 156 -0.46 -23.35 10.78
C PRO A 156 0.15 -24.25 11.88
N ASP A 157 1.44 -24.10 12.17
CA ASP A 157 2.07 -24.73 13.33
C ASP A 157 1.71 -23.97 14.60
N ARG A 158 0.89 -24.59 15.45
CA ARG A 158 0.41 -23.98 16.69
C ARG A 158 1.50 -23.76 17.75
N GLU A 159 2.67 -24.37 17.60
CA GLU A 159 3.82 -24.14 18.47
C GLU A 159 4.58 -22.88 18.08
N VAL A 160 4.48 -22.47 16.82
CA VAL A 160 5.01 -21.20 16.33
C VAL A 160 3.96 -20.13 16.56
N ARG A 161 4.26 -19.17 17.45
CA ARG A 161 3.31 -18.11 17.85
C ARG A 161 3.41 -16.85 17.01
N GLU A 162 4.20 -16.89 15.95
CA GLU A 162 4.39 -15.78 15.01
C GLU A 162 3.56 -16.03 13.76
N TRP A 163 3.19 -14.95 13.08
CA TRP A 163 2.58 -15.02 11.77
C TRP A 163 3.57 -15.45 10.70
N VAL A 164 3.09 -16.07 9.64
CA VAL A 164 3.85 -16.23 8.40
C VAL A 164 4.12 -14.83 7.85
N GLN A 165 5.39 -14.50 7.61
CA GLN A 165 5.75 -13.13 7.24
C GLN A 165 5.39 -12.79 5.79
N ILE A 166 5.57 -13.75 4.89
CA ILE A 166 5.35 -13.60 3.46
C ILE A 166 4.55 -14.80 2.96
N LEU A 167 3.45 -14.52 2.28
CA LEU A 167 2.63 -15.49 1.56
C LEU A 167 2.80 -15.27 0.06
N LYS A 168 2.65 -16.31 -0.73
CA LYS A 168 2.54 -16.22 -2.17
C LYS A 168 1.25 -15.52 -2.58
N GLN A 169 1.11 -15.22 -3.86
CA GLN A 169 -0.06 -14.55 -4.40
C GLN A 169 -1.39 -15.24 -4.01
N ASP A 170 -1.44 -16.57 -4.04
CA ASP A 170 -2.61 -17.37 -3.71
C ASP A 170 -2.90 -17.49 -2.21
N GLY A 171 -2.11 -16.82 -1.37
CA GLY A 171 -2.25 -16.84 0.09
C GLY A 171 -1.59 -18.07 0.76
N SER A 172 -0.88 -18.91 0.01
CA SER A 172 -0.11 -20.03 0.58
C SER A 172 1.25 -19.53 1.12
N PRO A 173 1.80 -20.21 2.16
CA PRO A 173 3.16 -19.93 2.67
C PRO A 173 4.27 -20.16 1.66
#